data_c3c4edf255259196292c1879df0c6ea3
#
_entry.id   c3c4edf255259196292c1879df0c6ea3
#
_cell.length_a   1.000
_cell.length_b   1.000
_cell.length_c   1.000
_cell.angle_alpha   90.00
_cell.angle_beta   90.00
_cell.angle_gamma   90.00
#
_symmetry.space_group_name_H-M   'P 1'
#
loop_
_entity.id
_entity.type
_entity.pdbx_description
1 polymer ?
#
loop_
_entity_poly.entity_id
_entity_poly.type
_entity_poly.pdbx_seq_one_letter_code
_entity_poly.pdbx_strand_id
1 'polypeptide(L)'
;MAHDAATQIARLKEAILRHIKKHPLAADTAEGILACWVPRTGFEDAPDHIAAALGDMVAKRLLQARGLPDGVVVYGRGDGLDG
;
A
#
# COMPACT_ATOMS: atom_id res chain seq x y z
N MET A 1 -25.50 0.86 1.62
CA MET A 1 -24.65 0.95 2.77
C MET A 1 -23.48 1.89 2.49
N ALA A 2 -23.26 2.81 3.42
CA ALA A 2 -22.17 3.73 3.26
C ALA A 2 -20.84 3.00 3.43
N HIS A 3 -19.90 3.29 2.54
CA HIS A 3 -18.56 2.78 2.67
C HIS A 3 -17.79 3.69 3.63
N ASP A 4 -17.50 3.16 4.80
CA ASP A 4 -16.71 3.86 5.78
C ASP A 4 -15.27 3.97 5.29
N ALA A 5 -14.71 5.18 5.31
CA ALA A 5 -13.33 5.40 4.86
C ALA A 5 -12.35 4.54 5.66
N ALA A 6 -12.56 4.41 6.97
CA ALA A 6 -11.69 3.58 7.80
C ALA A 6 -11.71 2.11 7.35
N THR A 7 -12.89 1.59 7.00
CA THR A 7 -13.03 0.23 6.50
C THR A 7 -12.33 0.06 5.15
N GLN A 8 -12.49 1.03 4.25
CA GLN A 8 -11.84 0.98 2.95
C GLN A 8 -10.32 1.03 3.08
N ILE A 9 -9.82 1.87 3.96
CA ILE A 9 -8.38 1.96 4.20
C ILE A 9 -7.85 0.66 4.80
N ALA A 10 -8.58 0.07 5.75
CA ALA A 10 -8.17 -1.19 6.37
C ALA A 10 -8.10 -2.32 5.34
N ARG A 11 -9.09 -2.42 4.47
CA ARG A 11 -9.10 -3.44 3.40
C ARG A 11 -7.94 -3.23 2.43
N LEU A 12 -7.67 -1.98 2.10
CA LEU A 12 -6.57 -1.64 1.19
C LEU A 12 -5.23 -2.02 1.80
N LYS A 13 -5.01 -1.69 3.07
CA LYS A 13 -3.79 -2.08 3.77
C LYS A 13 -3.61 -3.60 3.80
N GLU A 14 -4.70 -4.31 4.01
CA GLU A 14 -4.65 -5.77 4.06
C GLU A 14 -4.25 -6.37 2.70
N ALA A 15 -4.79 -5.82 1.61
CA ALA A 15 -4.44 -6.27 0.27
C ALA A 15 -2.96 -6.01 -0.04
N ILE A 16 -2.46 -4.83 0.32
CA ILE A 16 -1.07 -4.46 0.12
C ILE A 16 -0.14 -5.37 0.94
N LEU A 17 -0.50 -5.59 2.20
CA LEU A 17 0.29 -6.43 3.09
C LEU A 17 0.37 -7.87 2.57
N ARG A 18 -0.75 -8.40 2.09
CA ARG A 18 -0.79 -9.74 1.52
C ARG A 18 0.15 -9.87 0.32
N HIS A 19 0.16 -8.84 -0.53
CA HIS A 19 1.02 -8.86 -1.70
C HIS A 19 2.50 -8.84 -1.31
N ILE A 20 2.89 -7.96 -0.39
CA ILE A 20 4.29 -7.82 -0.01
C ILE A 20 4.80 -9.05 0.74
N LYS A 21 3.94 -9.75 1.45
CA LYS A 21 4.33 -11.00 2.12
C LYS A 21 4.61 -12.10 1.11
N LYS A 22 3.86 -12.15 0.01
CA LYS A 22 4.10 -13.13 -1.07
C LYS A 22 5.29 -12.75 -1.93
N HIS A 23 5.56 -11.46 -2.07
CA HIS A 23 6.60 -10.95 -2.94
C HIS A 23 7.49 -9.98 -2.16
N PRO A 24 8.37 -10.51 -1.29
CA PRO A 24 9.15 -9.65 -0.37
C PRO A 24 10.08 -8.65 -1.07
N LEU A 25 10.43 -8.93 -2.34
CA LEU A 25 11.30 -8.03 -3.10
C LEU A 25 10.53 -7.04 -3.95
N ALA A 26 9.20 -7.07 -3.90
CA ALA A 26 8.38 -6.16 -4.68
C ALA A 26 8.55 -4.73 -4.19
N ALA A 27 8.63 -3.81 -5.11
CA ALA A 27 8.65 -2.38 -4.81
C ALA A 27 8.00 -1.66 -5.97
N ASP A 28 7.16 -0.67 -5.66
CA ASP A 28 6.44 0.05 -6.70
C ASP A 28 6.00 1.41 -6.19
N THR A 29 5.61 2.27 -7.13
CA THR A 29 4.99 3.54 -6.81
C THR A 29 3.57 3.34 -6.32
N ALA A 30 2.96 4.39 -5.78
CA ALA A 30 1.54 4.31 -5.38
C ALA A 30 0.66 3.90 -6.55
N GLU A 31 0.92 4.42 -7.74
CA GLU A 31 0.15 4.06 -8.94
C GLU A 31 0.32 2.59 -9.30
N GLY A 32 1.55 2.09 -9.24
CA GLY A 32 1.83 0.69 -9.52
C GLY A 32 1.20 -0.24 -8.50
N ILE A 33 1.18 0.16 -7.25
CA ILE A 33 0.53 -0.61 -6.19
C ILE A 33 -0.97 -0.73 -6.48
N LEU A 34 -1.61 0.38 -6.84
CA LEU A 34 -3.03 0.36 -7.19
C LEU A 34 -3.31 -0.54 -8.40
N ALA A 35 -2.41 -0.52 -9.38
CA ALA A 35 -2.61 -1.29 -10.61
C ALA A 35 -2.33 -2.78 -10.43
N CYS A 36 -1.34 -3.15 -9.62
CA CYS A 36 -0.84 -4.52 -9.58
C CYS A 36 -0.98 -5.23 -8.24
N TRP A 37 -1.00 -4.49 -7.13
CA TRP A 37 -1.02 -5.10 -5.81
C TRP A 37 -2.43 -5.24 -5.24
N VAL A 38 -3.37 -4.47 -5.76
CA VAL A 38 -4.74 -4.38 -5.22
C VAL A 38 -5.71 -4.94 -6.26
N PRO A 39 -6.63 -5.83 -5.87
CA PRO A 39 -7.66 -6.30 -6.80
C PRO A 39 -8.50 -5.13 -7.30
N ARG A 40 -8.96 -5.21 -8.54
CA ARG A 40 -9.81 -4.16 -9.11
C ARG A 40 -11.22 -4.18 -8.54
N THR A 41 -11.75 -5.37 -8.37
CA THR A 41 -13.12 -5.54 -7.88
C THR A 41 -13.16 -5.34 -6.38
N GLY A 42 -14.05 -4.47 -5.93
CA GLY A 42 -14.20 -4.19 -4.51
C GLY A 42 -13.28 -3.09 -3.98
N PHE A 43 -12.46 -2.49 -4.85
CA PHE A 43 -11.52 -1.44 -4.47
C PHE A 43 -11.64 -0.21 -5.35
N GLU A 44 -12.86 0.12 -5.77
CA GLU A 44 -13.10 1.25 -6.66
C GLU A 44 -12.67 2.59 -6.05
N ASP A 45 -12.74 2.70 -4.73
CA ASP A 45 -12.35 3.93 -4.02
C ASP A 45 -10.88 3.94 -3.60
N ALA A 46 -10.10 2.93 -3.97
CA ALA A 46 -8.71 2.84 -3.57
C ALA A 46 -7.86 4.06 -3.94
N PRO A 47 -8.02 4.67 -5.14
CA PRO A 47 -7.22 5.85 -5.47
C PRO A 47 -7.39 7.00 -4.47
N ASP A 48 -8.58 7.13 -3.86
CA ASP A 48 -8.84 8.19 -2.88
C ASP A 48 -8.22 7.90 -1.52
N HIS A 49 -7.90 6.63 -1.24
CA HIS A 49 -7.44 6.21 0.08
C HIS A 49 -6.00 5.69 0.09
N ILE A 50 -5.34 5.62 -1.06
CA ILE A 50 -4.02 5.00 -1.15
C ILE A 50 -2.98 5.74 -0.33
N ALA A 51 -3.01 7.07 -0.35
CA ALA A 51 -2.03 7.87 0.40
C ALA A 51 -2.15 7.62 1.90
N ALA A 52 -3.37 7.56 2.41
CA ALA A 52 -3.61 7.29 3.83
C ALA A 52 -3.15 5.88 4.21
N ALA A 53 -3.45 4.89 3.37
CA ALA A 53 -3.05 3.51 3.62
C ALA A 53 -1.53 3.37 3.62
N LEU A 54 -0.86 3.91 2.61
CA LEU A 54 0.60 3.82 2.51
C LEU A 54 1.28 4.58 3.64
N GLY A 55 0.78 5.77 3.98
CA GLY A 55 1.35 6.55 5.07
C GLY A 55 1.27 5.82 6.41
N ASP A 56 0.13 5.19 6.69
CA ASP A 56 -0.04 4.42 7.92
C ASP A 56 0.88 3.21 7.95
N MET A 57 1.00 2.50 6.84
CA MET A 57 1.87 1.32 6.76
C MET A 57 3.34 1.69 6.91
N VAL A 58 3.76 2.82 6.35
CA VAL A 58 5.13 3.31 6.53
C VAL A 58 5.37 3.69 7.99
N ALA A 59 4.42 4.37 8.62
CA ALA A 59 4.54 4.75 10.02
C ALA A 59 4.68 3.53 10.94
N LYS A 60 4.03 2.43 10.58
CA LYS A 60 4.10 1.18 11.34
C LYS A 60 5.23 0.26 10.89
N ARG A 61 6.06 0.71 9.98
CA ARG A 61 7.19 -0.05 9.44
C ARG A 61 6.79 -1.30 8.67
N LEU A 62 5.57 -1.38 8.24
CA LEU A 62 5.12 -2.47 7.38
C LEU A 62 5.61 -2.26 5.95
N LEU A 63 5.75 -1.00 5.55
CA LEU A 63 6.33 -0.61 4.28
C LEU A 63 7.45 0.39 4.52
N GLN A 64 8.34 0.50 3.54
CA GLN A 64 9.41 1.47 3.53
C GLN A 64 9.25 2.33 2.28
N ALA A 65 9.28 3.65 2.45
CA ALA A 65 9.19 4.59 1.34
C ALA A 65 10.60 5.04 0.97
N ARG A 66 10.90 5.06 -0.33
CA ARG A 66 12.19 5.51 -0.84
C ARG A 66 11.98 6.54 -1.94
N GLY A 67 12.55 7.72 -1.76
CA GLY A 67 12.52 8.75 -2.79
C GLY A 67 13.64 8.54 -3.81
N LEU A 68 13.28 8.64 -5.08
CA LEU A 68 14.25 8.55 -6.17
C LEU A 68 14.70 9.94 -6.57
N PRO A 69 15.84 10.07 -7.27
CA PRO A 69 16.35 11.39 -7.66
C PRO A 69 15.39 12.23 -8.49
N ASP A 70 14.48 11.59 -9.22
CA ASP A 70 13.49 12.28 -10.04
C ASP A 70 12.25 12.72 -9.26
N GLY A 71 12.21 12.49 -7.94
CA GLY A 71 11.10 12.89 -7.10
C GLY A 71 10.02 11.80 -6.94
N VAL A 72 10.17 10.68 -7.62
CA VAL A 72 9.23 9.56 -7.50
C VAL A 72 9.48 8.83 -6.19
N VAL A 73 8.42 8.41 -5.51
CA VAL A 73 8.50 7.62 -4.29
C VAL A 73 8.09 6.19 -4.57
N VAL A 74 8.91 5.25 -4.13
CA VAL A 74 8.68 3.81 -4.29
C VAL A 74 8.50 3.20 -2.91
N TYR A 75 7.54 2.28 -2.80
CA TYR A 75 7.21 1.60 -1.55
C TYR A 75 7.58 0.12 -1.65
N GLY A 76 8.22 -0.39 -0.63
CA GLY A 76 8.58 -1.80 -0.56
C GLY A 76 8.44 -2.34 0.85
N ARG A 77 8.92 -3.56 1.07
CA ARG A 77 8.82 -4.23 2.36
C ARG A 77 9.54 -3.44 3.45
N GLY A 78 8.86 -3.23 4.55
CA GLY A 78 9.43 -2.53 5.70
C GLY A 78 10.07 -3.48 6.72
N ASP A 79 10.85 -2.90 7.63
CA ASP A 79 11.56 -3.65 8.67
C ASP A 79 10.62 -4.33 9.66
N GLY A 80 9.44 -3.80 9.83
CA GLY A 80 8.47 -4.34 10.79
C GLY A 80 7.97 -5.72 10.44
N LEU A 81 8.10 -6.13 9.16
CA LEU A 81 7.68 -7.46 8.72
C LEU A 81 8.73 -8.53 9.01
N ASP A 82 9.95 -8.15 9.35
CA ASP A 82 11.03 -9.08 9.61
C ASP A 82 11.12 -9.47 11.07
N GLY A 83 10.32 -8.84 11.89
CA GLY A 83 10.35 -9.02 13.32
C GLY A 83 9.83 -10.35 13.87
#